data_fd30b49f6f0a6af387d9df89db2a4ef8
#
_entry.id   fd30b49f6f0a6af387d9df89db2a4ef8
#
_cell.length_a   1.000
_cell.length_b   1.000
_cell.length_c   1.000
_cell.angle_alpha   90.00
_cell.angle_beta   90.00
_cell.angle_gamma   90.00
#
_symmetry.space_group_name_H-M   'P 1'
#
loop_
_entity.id
_entity.type
_entity.pdbx_description
1 polymer ?
#
loop_
_entity_poly.entity_id
_entity_poly.type
_entity_poly.pdbx_seq_one_letter_code
_entity_poly.pdbx_strand_id
1 'polypeptide(L)'
;PQKFGAKYWRSLKLLNLSDKKDILQACGMSDNYTVEFDKGVAVGEEYLACSKESRIIYSFVPQAFLNAYIQAYRKPEEKVYLIIEEINRGNCAQIFGDLFQLLDRDENGISEYTIKADADLKSFLEEELGEDNLGIKDGELCLPSNLYIYATMNTSDQSLFPIDSAFKRRWDWEYEPIKYKNIGWKIVIDGTDYSWVSFQRIVNEKILRANSSEDKMLGDYFVNPSDGVITDKVLLNKILFYLWNDVCKDGEGDIFKVGEAEDISFSELYGENGAKMLKRMMSYLGVTDPDGNKVTTENNEENTEL
;
A
#
# COMPACT_ATOMS: atom_id res chain seq x y z
N PRO A 1 10.88 12.68 -20.03
CA PRO A 1 11.10 12.39 -21.46
C PRO A 1 10.09 13.13 -22.35
N GLN A 2 8.78 13.05 -22.05
CA GLN A 2 7.72 13.67 -22.85
C GLN A 2 7.90 15.19 -23.00
N LYS A 3 8.16 15.91 -21.90
CA LYS A 3 8.44 17.38 -21.94
C LYS A 3 9.66 17.72 -22.76
N PHE A 4 10.69 16.88 -22.71
CA PHE A 4 11.90 17.05 -23.52
C PHE A 4 11.59 16.83 -25.01
N GLY A 5 10.86 15.77 -25.35
CA GLY A 5 10.40 15.52 -26.72
C GLY A 5 9.60 16.70 -27.28
N ALA A 6 8.62 17.22 -26.53
CA ALA A 6 7.81 18.36 -26.94
C ALA A 6 8.64 19.64 -27.18
N LYS A 7 9.66 19.89 -26.34
CA LYS A 7 10.52 21.06 -26.47
C LYS A 7 11.45 21.04 -27.69
N TYR A 8 11.97 19.85 -28.04
CA TYR A 8 12.99 19.68 -29.07
C TYR A 8 12.50 18.89 -30.30
N TRP A 9 11.17 18.76 -30.47
CA TRP A 9 10.54 17.88 -31.45
C TRP A 9 11.10 18.03 -32.88
N ARG A 10 11.41 19.26 -33.34
CA ARG A 10 11.94 19.49 -34.67
C ARG A 10 13.26 18.80 -34.92
N SER A 11 14.15 18.84 -33.91
CA SER A 11 15.47 18.21 -33.98
C SER A 11 15.40 16.68 -33.79
N LEU A 12 14.37 16.19 -33.10
CA LEU A 12 14.23 14.80 -32.69
C LEU A 12 13.39 13.98 -33.67
N LYS A 13 12.58 14.63 -34.52
CA LYS A 13 11.68 13.94 -35.47
C LYS A 13 12.40 13.01 -36.44
N LEU A 14 13.61 13.36 -36.86
CA LEU A 14 14.40 12.62 -37.85
C LEU A 14 15.28 11.54 -37.24
N LEU A 15 15.31 11.40 -35.91
CA LEU A 15 16.13 10.44 -35.22
C LEU A 15 15.58 9.03 -35.33
N ASN A 16 16.46 8.07 -35.56
CA ASN A 16 16.08 6.66 -35.49
C ASN A 16 15.96 6.18 -34.03
N LEU A 17 15.53 4.93 -33.83
CA LEU A 17 15.30 4.38 -32.48
C LEU A 17 16.60 4.30 -31.65
N SER A 18 17.77 4.04 -32.31
CA SER A 18 19.05 3.98 -31.62
C SER A 18 19.43 5.35 -31.06
N ASP A 19 19.35 6.40 -31.89
CA ASP A 19 19.68 7.77 -31.48
C ASP A 19 18.80 8.27 -30.31
N LYS A 20 17.51 7.89 -30.32
CA LYS A 20 16.59 8.22 -29.22
C LYS A 20 16.99 7.55 -27.91
N LYS A 21 17.44 6.29 -27.98
CA LYS A 21 17.94 5.55 -26.81
C LYS A 21 19.22 6.16 -26.27
N ASP A 22 20.17 6.52 -27.15
CA ASP A 22 21.39 7.17 -26.75
C ASP A 22 21.17 8.52 -26.04
N ILE A 23 20.18 9.29 -26.50
CA ILE A 23 19.77 10.53 -25.85
C ILE A 23 19.16 10.27 -24.46
N LEU A 24 18.29 9.26 -24.32
CA LEU A 24 17.71 8.90 -23.04
C LEU A 24 18.77 8.45 -22.05
N GLN A 25 19.73 7.63 -22.47
CA GLN A 25 20.85 7.20 -21.64
C GLN A 25 21.76 8.36 -21.22
N ALA A 26 22.08 9.28 -22.15
CA ALA A 26 22.85 10.50 -21.83
C ALA A 26 22.12 11.40 -20.80
N CYS A 27 20.79 11.33 -20.76
CA CYS A 27 19.97 12.02 -19.76
C CYS A 27 19.76 11.19 -18.45
N GLY A 28 20.42 10.03 -18.30
CA GLY A 28 20.26 9.15 -17.15
C GLY A 28 18.90 8.44 -17.09
N MET A 29 18.22 8.28 -18.22
CA MET A 29 16.91 7.67 -18.32
C MET A 29 16.99 6.27 -18.96
N SER A 30 16.06 5.37 -18.56
CA SER A 30 15.97 4.03 -19.14
C SER A 30 15.39 4.06 -20.57
N ASP A 31 15.81 3.10 -21.41
CA ASP A 31 15.30 2.85 -22.76
C ASP A 31 13.76 2.65 -22.81
N ASN A 32 13.15 2.27 -21.68
CA ASN A 32 11.70 2.07 -21.58
C ASN A 32 10.89 3.37 -21.77
N TYR A 33 11.55 4.53 -21.74
CA TYR A 33 10.90 5.83 -21.94
C TYR A 33 10.85 6.30 -23.40
N THR A 34 11.17 5.45 -24.37
CA THR A 34 11.08 5.81 -25.81
C THR A 34 9.65 6.17 -26.23
N VAL A 35 8.64 5.48 -25.70
CA VAL A 35 7.22 5.75 -26.01
C VAL A 35 6.81 7.13 -25.52
N GLU A 36 7.19 7.51 -24.31
CA GLU A 36 6.91 8.83 -23.73
C GLU A 36 7.68 9.93 -24.47
N PHE A 37 8.88 9.63 -24.93
CA PHE A 37 9.66 10.51 -25.77
C PHE A 37 8.95 10.80 -27.11
N ASP A 38 8.47 9.75 -27.79
CA ASP A 38 7.74 9.87 -29.05
C ASP A 38 6.40 10.59 -28.89
N LYS A 39 5.66 10.35 -27.81
CA LYS A 39 4.47 11.13 -27.46
C LYS A 39 4.78 12.61 -27.31
N GLY A 40 5.91 12.97 -26.68
CA GLY A 40 6.36 14.35 -26.58
C GLY A 40 6.70 14.97 -27.94
N VAL A 41 7.28 14.21 -28.86
CA VAL A 41 7.53 14.66 -30.22
C VAL A 41 6.23 14.90 -30.97
N ALA A 42 5.26 13.97 -30.89
CA ALA A 42 3.94 14.10 -31.51
C ALA A 42 3.18 15.34 -31.00
N VAL A 43 3.20 15.57 -29.69
CA VAL A 43 2.61 16.80 -29.09
C VAL A 43 3.28 18.06 -29.63
N GLY A 44 4.59 18.06 -29.80
CA GLY A 44 5.35 19.19 -30.37
C GLY A 44 4.96 19.45 -31.84
N GLU A 45 4.68 18.40 -32.63
CA GLU A 45 4.20 18.52 -34.02
C GLU A 45 2.82 19.15 -34.09
N GLU A 46 1.88 18.63 -33.28
CA GLU A 46 0.50 19.11 -33.23
C GLU A 46 0.43 20.57 -32.78
N TYR A 47 1.25 20.95 -31.79
CA TYR A 47 1.36 22.31 -31.30
C TYR A 47 1.76 23.31 -32.38
N LEU A 48 2.65 22.93 -33.31
CA LEU A 48 3.11 23.82 -34.41
C LEU A 48 2.21 23.78 -35.66
N ALA A 49 1.50 22.70 -35.86
CA ALA A 49 0.47 22.66 -36.91
C ALA A 49 -0.67 23.66 -36.61
N CYS A 50 -0.94 23.91 -35.34
CA CYS A 50 -1.99 24.84 -34.88
C CYS A 50 -1.55 26.29 -34.71
N SER A 51 -0.25 26.63 -34.75
CA SER A 51 0.20 27.97 -34.28
C SER A 51 0.83 28.82 -35.33
N LYS A 52 0.10 29.75 -35.86
CA LYS A 52 0.60 31.13 -36.02
C LYS A 52 0.44 31.99 -34.74
N GLU A 53 -0.20 31.47 -33.72
CA GLU A 53 -0.34 32.08 -32.40
C GLU A 53 0.02 31.03 -31.34
N SER A 54 0.91 31.37 -30.41
CA SER A 54 1.30 30.51 -29.27
C SER A 54 0.11 30.39 -28.32
N ARG A 55 -0.67 29.31 -28.46
CA ARG A 55 -1.74 28.94 -27.52
C ARG A 55 -1.23 27.87 -26.54
N ILE A 56 -1.49 28.09 -25.26
CA ILE A 56 -1.37 27.03 -24.26
C ILE A 56 -2.60 26.13 -24.42
N ILE A 57 -2.39 24.88 -24.82
CA ILE A 57 -3.46 23.89 -24.91
C ILE A 57 -3.53 23.18 -23.57
N TYR A 58 -4.64 23.31 -22.87
CA TYR A 58 -4.97 22.49 -21.71
C TYR A 58 -5.77 21.28 -22.20
N SER A 59 -5.31 20.08 -21.87
CA SER A 59 -6.08 18.86 -22.11
C SER A 59 -6.56 18.30 -20.78
N PHE A 60 -7.81 17.91 -20.72
CA PHE A 60 -8.37 17.19 -19.58
C PHE A 60 -7.79 15.76 -19.56
N VAL A 61 -7.25 15.34 -18.41
CA VAL A 61 -6.68 14.00 -18.25
C VAL A 61 -7.48 13.26 -17.17
N PRO A 62 -8.34 12.31 -17.56
CA PRO A 62 -9.13 11.58 -16.60
C PRO A 62 -8.26 10.72 -15.70
N GLN A 63 -8.54 10.76 -14.39
CA GLN A 63 -7.91 9.95 -13.36
C GLN A 63 -8.72 8.65 -13.11
N ALA A 64 -8.23 7.78 -12.25
CA ALA A 64 -8.79 6.45 -12.02
C ALA A 64 -10.29 6.47 -11.68
N PHE A 65 -10.74 7.42 -10.84
CA PHE A 65 -12.16 7.57 -10.51
C PHE A 65 -13.00 7.88 -11.77
N LEU A 66 -12.58 8.85 -12.55
CA LEU A 66 -13.34 9.26 -13.73
C LEU A 66 -13.34 8.19 -14.82
N ASN A 67 -12.24 7.45 -14.98
CA ASN A 67 -12.19 6.30 -15.88
C ASN A 67 -13.18 5.20 -15.46
N ALA A 68 -13.25 4.89 -14.16
CA ALA A 68 -14.21 3.93 -13.63
C ALA A 68 -15.65 4.42 -13.79
N TYR A 69 -15.90 5.71 -13.57
CA TYR A 69 -17.17 6.37 -13.75
C TYR A 69 -17.67 6.25 -15.20
N ILE A 70 -16.85 6.64 -16.16
CA ILE A 70 -17.17 6.55 -17.61
C ILE A 70 -17.42 5.10 -18.00
N GLN A 71 -16.58 4.18 -17.54
CA GLN A 71 -16.74 2.76 -17.85
C GLN A 71 -18.08 2.21 -17.32
N ALA A 72 -18.48 2.62 -16.12
CA ALA A 72 -19.73 2.17 -15.53
C ALA A 72 -20.96 2.62 -16.36
N TYR A 73 -20.95 3.85 -16.85
CA TYR A 73 -22.02 4.34 -17.72
C TYR A 73 -22.00 3.75 -19.14
N ARG A 74 -20.82 3.42 -19.66
CA ARG A 74 -20.68 2.75 -20.98
C ARG A 74 -21.10 1.29 -20.95
N LYS A 75 -21.03 0.65 -19.78
CA LYS A 75 -21.29 -0.77 -19.61
C LYS A 75 -22.25 -1.01 -18.44
N PRO A 76 -23.50 -0.58 -18.53
CA PRO A 76 -24.44 -0.62 -17.40
C PRO A 76 -24.73 -2.04 -16.88
N GLU A 77 -24.57 -3.07 -17.71
CA GLU A 77 -24.79 -4.48 -17.34
C GLU A 77 -23.56 -5.15 -16.70
N GLU A 78 -22.38 -4.49 -16.74
CA GLU A 78 -21.15 -5.00 -16.13
C GLU A 78 -20.91 -4.30 -14.80
N LYS A 79 -20.41 -5.05 -13.80
CA LYS A 79 -19.92 -4.46 -12.56
C LYS A 79 -18.55 -3.82 -12.79
N VAL A 80 -18.41 -2.57 -12.40
CA VAL A 80 -17.15 -1.83 -12.43
C VAL A 80 -16.65 -1.63 -11.01
N TYR A 81 -15.37 -1.91 -10.77
CA TYR A 81 -14.75 -1.81 -9.45
C TYR A 81 -13.68 -0.75 -9.44
N LEU A 82 -13.79 0.20 -8.52
CA LEU A 82 -12.71 1.13 -8.17
C LEU A 82 -12.12 0.70 -6.83
N ILE A 83 -10.83 0.38 -6.84
CA ILE A 83 -10.11 -0.02 -5.63
C ILE A 83 -9.19 1.12 -5.21
N ILE A 84 -9.32 1.56 -3.97
CA ILE A 84 -8.52 2.63 -3.36
C ILE A 84 -7.72 2.01 -2.21
N GLU A 85 -6.42 1.86 -2.42
CA GLU A 85 -5.55 1.34 -1.37
C GLU A 85 -5.15 2.47 -0.40
N GLU A 86 -5.15 2.15 0.90
CA GLU A 86 -4.71 3.03 1.98
C GLU A 86 -5.39 4.42 1.94
N ILE A 87 -6.72 4.43 1.91
CA ILE A 87 -7.53 5.64 1.75
C ILE A 87 -7.20 6.74 2.76
N ASN A 88 -6.75 6.37 3.95
CA ASN A 88 -6.38 7.28 5.03
C ASN A 88 -4.95 7.84 4.95
N ARG A 89 -4.17 7.51 3.91
CA ARG A 89 -2.88 8.17 3.63
C ARG A 89 -3.01 9.61 3.17
N GLY A 90 -4.19 10.00 2.74
CA GLY A 90 -4.49 11.37 2.37
C GLY A 90 -5.70 11.92 3.14
N ASN A 91 -5.85 13.24 3.13
CA ASN A 91 -7.03 13.87 3.69
C ASN A 91 -8.25 13.57 2.81
N CYS A 92 -9.11 12.63 3.25
CA CYS A 92 -10.27 12.17 2.49
C CYS A 92 -11.21 13.33 2.10
N ALA A 93 -11.43 14.30 2.99
CA ALA A 93 -12.28 15.44 2.71
C ALA A 93 -11.72 16.32 1.58
N GLN A 94 -10.40 16.47 1.50
CA GLN A 94 -9.75 17.22 0.42
C GLN A 94 -9.68 16.43 -0.90
N ILE A 95 -9.43 15.12 -0.82
CA ILE A 95 -9.31 14.25 -2.00
C ILE A 95 -10.66 14.09 -2.69
N PHE A 96 -11.71 13.81 -1.92
CA PHE A 96 -13.05 13.60 -2.48
C PHE A 96 -13.75 14.92 -2.79
N GLY A 97 -13.50 16.00 -2.02
CA GLY A 97 -14.19 17.26 -2.21
C GLY A 97 -15.71 17.07 -2.29
N ASP A 98 -16.34 17.65 -3.30
CA ASP A 98 -17.79 17.53 -3.52
C ASP A 98 -18.23 16.11 -3.91
N LEU A 99 -17.33 15.28 -4.49
CA LEU A 99 -17.60 13.87 -4.83
C LEU A 99 -18.05 13.06 -3.61
N PHE A 100 -17.69 13.53 -2.42
CA PHE A 100 -18.09 12.92 -1.16
C PHE A 100 -19.62 12.75 -1.03
N GLN A 101 -20.41 13.67 -1.55
CA GLN A 101 -21.88 13.61 -1.51
C GLN A 101 -22.44 12.48 -2.38
N LEU A 102 -21.73 12.10 -3.44
CA LEU A 102 -22.14 11.03 -4.34
C LEU A 102 -22.08 9.64 -3.70
N LEU A 103 -21.34 9.49 -2.59
CA LEU A 103 -21.22 8.22 -1.86
C LEU A 103 -22.48 7.88 -1.05
N ASP A 104 -23.36 8.83 -0.77
CA ASP A 104 -24.70 8.54 -0.22
C ASP A 104 -25.53 7.92 -1.35
N ARG A 105 -25.93 6.65 -1.18
CA ARG A 105 -26.66 5.88 -2.20
C ARG A 105 -28.07 5.52 -1.74
N ASP A 106 -28.99 5.51 -2.67
CA ASP A 106 -30.36 5.06 -2.46
C ASP A 106 -30.45 3.52 -2.38
N GLU A 107 -31.66 3.00 -2.21
CA GLU A 107 -31.94 1.56 -2.15
C GLU A 107 -31.60 0.81 -3.46
N ASN A 108 -31.48 1.51 -4.59
CA ASN A 108 -31.09 0.97 -5.88
C ASN A 108 -29.59 1.04 -6.12
N GLY A 109 -28.82 1.58 -5.18
CA GLY A 109 -27.39 1.76 -5.27
C GLY A 109 -26.94 2.92 -6.18
N ILE A 110 -27.83 3.87 -6.47
CA ILE A 110 -27.55 5.09 -7.23
C ILE A 110 -27.32 6.23 -6.22
N SER A 111 -26.47 7.22 -6.56
CA SER A 111 -26.27 8.38 -5.69
C SER A 111 -27.60 9.06 -5.36
N GLU A 112 -27.87 9.29 -4.09
CA GLU A 112 -29.06 10.02 -3.61
C GLU A 112 -29.00 11.50 -4.00
N TYR A 113 -27.80 12.05 -4.05
CA TYR A 113 -27.53 13.46 -4.41
C TYR A 113 -26.71 13.53 -5.68
N THR A 114 -26.89 14.62 -6.41
CA THR A 114 -26.07 14.97 -7.58
C THR A 114 -25.13 16.11 -7.25
N ILE A 115 -24.04 16.24 -7.97
CA ILE A 115 -23.14 17.39 -7.90
C ILE A 115 -22.95 17.99 -9.30
N LYS A 116 -22.78 19.30 -9.40
CA LYS A 116 -22.52 19.97 -10.68
C LYS A 116 -21.06 19.80 -11.09
N ALA A 117 -20.87 19.36 -12.33
CA ALA A 117 -19.57 19.39 -12.98
C ALA A 117 -19.15 20.83 -13.30
N ASP A 118 -17.85 21.12 -13.19
CA ASP A 118 -17.32 22.33 -13.81
C ASP A 118 -17.40 22.26 -15.35
N ALA A 119 -17.12 23.37 -16.02
CA ALA A 119 -17.28 23.47 -17.48
C ALA A 119 -16.39 22.49 -18.24
N ASP A 120 -15.15 22.27 -17.78
CA ASP A 120 -14.20 21.39 -18.45
C ASP A 120 -14.58 19.91 -18.28
N LEU A 121 -14.94 19.52 -17.06
CA LEU A 121 -15.41 18.17 -16.75
C LEU A 121 -16.75 17.87 -17.47
N LYS A 122 -17.66 18.85 -17.51
CA LYS A 122 -18.93 18.71 -18.24
C LYS A 122 -18.68 18.43 -19.70
N SER A 123 -17.91 19.30 -20.37
CA SER A 123 -17.60 19.13 -21.81
C SER A 123 -16.93 17.81 -22.09
N PHE A 124 -16.00 17.37 -21.26
CA PHE A 124 -15.32 16.10 -21.39
C PHE A 124 -16.29 14.92 -21.26
N LEU A 125 -17.16 14.93 -20.26
CA LEU A 125 -18.13 13.84 -20.06
C LEU A 125 -19.23 13.81 -21.11
N GLU A 126 -19.67 14.96 -21.61
CA GLU A 126 -20.60 15.05 -22.73
C GLU A 126 -20.00 14.46 -24.01
N GLU A 127 -18.70 14.69 -24.26
CA GLU A 127 -17.98 14.05 -25.39
C GLU A 127 -17.85 12.52 -25.20
N GLU A 128 -17.54 12.06 -23.98
CA GLU A 128 -17.29 10.66 -23.68
C GLU A 128 -18.58 9.81 -23.57
N LEU A 129 -19.66 10.38 -23.05
CA LEU A 129 -20.89 9.65 -22.73
C LEU A 129 -22.09 10.08 -23.59
N GLY A 130 -22.08 11.29 -24.13
CA GLY A 130 -23.23 11.94 -24.78
C GLY A 130 -24.02 12.83 -23.81
N GLU A 131 -24.53 13.96 -24.30
CA GLU A 131 -25.22 14.99 -23.50
C GLU A 131 -26.46 14.48 -22.73
N ASP A 132 -27.19 13.50 -23.29
CA ASP A 132 -28.38 12.91 -22.67
C ASP A 132 -28.06 11.77 -21.68
N ASN A 133 -26.79 11.40 -21.52
CA ASN A 133 -26.42 10.31 -20.62
C ASN A 133 -26.62 10.70 -19.15
N LEU A 134 -27.21 9.81 -18.37
CA LEU A 134 -27.50 10.04 -16.94
C LEU A 134 -26.25 10.42 -16.12
N GLY A 135 -25.05 10.06 -16.59
CA GLY A 135 -23.78 10.40 -15.93
C GLY A 135 -23.37 11.87 -16.06
N ILE A 136 -24.03 12.66 -16.93
CA ILE A 136 -23.70 14.08 -17.13
C ILE A 136 -24.92 14.91 -17.49
N LYS A 137 -26.09 14.31 -17.51
CA LYS A 137 -27.33 15.00 -17.86
C LYS A 137 -27.49 16.27 -17.04
N ASP A 138 -27.84 17.36 -17.71
CA ASP A 138 -28.00 18.69 -17.12
C ASP A 138 -26.70 19.23 -16.45
N GLY A 139 -25.54 18.63 -16.77
CA GLY A 139 -24.25 18.95 -16.17
C GLY A 139 -24.09 18.42 -14.73
N GLU A 140 -24.86 17.44 -14.35
CA GLU A 140 -24.83 16.83 -13.03
C GLU A 140 -24.21 15.43 -13.05
N LEU A 141 -23.40 15.15 -12.03
CA LEU A 141 -22.78 13.85 -11.78
C LEU A 141 -23.62 13.03 -10.80
N CYS A 142 -23.71 11.73 -11.08
CA CYS A 142 -24.41 10.76 -10.24
C CYS A 142 -23.71 9.40 -10.35
N LEU A 143 -23.42 8.72 -9.28
CA LEU A 143 -22.81 7.39 -9.35
C LEU A 143 -23.87 6.34 -9.74
N PRO A 144 -23.63 5.51 -10.76
CA PRO A 144 -24.53 4.46 -11.14
C PRO A 144 -24.44 3.25 -10.21
N SER A 145 -25.48 2.42 -10.19
CA SER A 145 -25.56 1.25 -9.29
C SER A 145 -24.52 0.16 -9.55
N ASN A 146 -23.96 0.10 -10.76
CA ASN A 146 -22.96 -0.88 -11.16
C ASN A 146 -21.51 -0.45 -10.86
N LEU A 147 -21.27 0.75 -10.30
CA LEU A 147 -19.95 1.21 -9.86
C LEU A 147 -19.76 0.89 -8.38
N TYR A 148 -18.89 -0.05 -8.09
CA TYR A 148 -18.50 -0.46 -6.73
C TYR A 148 -17.18 0.18 -6.36
N ILE A 149 -17.14 0.83 -5.19
CA ILE A 149 -15.92 1.46 -4.68
C ILE A 149 -15.49 0.70 -3.43
N TYR A 150 -14.29 0.11 -3.47
CA TYR A 150 -13.65 -0.55 -2.35
C TYR A 150 -12.46 0.26 -1.88
N ALA A 151 -12.27 0.33 -0.58
CA ALA A 151 -11.10 0.98 -0.02
C ALA A 151 -10.47 0.10 1.06
N THR A 152 -9.14 0.14 1.15
CA THR A 152 -8.42 -0.45 2.28
C THR A 152 -7.92 0.65 3.20
N MET A 153 -7.85 0.35 4.49
CA MET A 153 -7.33 1.25 5.50
C MET A 153 -6.52 0.47 6.52
N ASN A 154 -5.35 1.01 6.87
CA ASN A 154 -4.60 0.56 8.04
C ASN A 154 -4.80 1.59 9.15
N THR A 155 -5.25 1.14 10.33
CA THR A 155 -5.51 2.03 11.48
C THR A 155 -4.27 2.28 12.34
N SER A 156 -3.20 1.48 12.17
CA SER A 156 -2.02 1.48 13.05
C SER A 156 -1.02 2.61 12.82
N ASP A 157 -1.05 3.25 11.66
CA ASP A 157 -0.04 4.25 11.33
C ASP A 157 -0.42 5.62 11.89
N GLN A 158 0.38 6.13 12.82
CA GLN A 158 0.18 7.43 13.48
C GLN A 158 0.35 8.63 12.54
N SER A 159 0.93 8.43 11.36
CA SER A 159 1.13 9.47 10.34
C SER A 159 -0.08 9.68 9.43
N LEU A 160 -1.16 8.90 9.62
CA LEU A 160 -2.33 8.91 8.76
C LEU A 160 -3.31 10.02 9.14
N PHE A 161 -4.10 10.44 8.14
CA PHE A 161 -5.17 11.39 8.37
C PHE A 161 -6.36 10.71 9.06
N PRO A 162 -6.91 11.32 10.12
CA PRO A 162 -8.12 10.80 10.74
C PRO A 162 -9.30 10.90 9.78
N ILE A 163 -10.05 9.83 9.68
CA ILE A 163 -11.30 9.81 8.91
C ILE A 163 -12.44 10.25 9.82
N ASP A 164 -13.16 11.30 9.43
CA ASP A 164 -14.27 11.82 10.20
C ASP A 164 -15.52 10.90 10.16
N SER A 165 -16.46 11.13 11.06
CA SER A 165 -17.65 10.30 11.17
C SER A 165 -18.61 10.46 9.98
N ALA A 166 -18.63 11.64 9.34
CA ALA A 166 -19.47 11.87 8.18
C ALA A 166 -18.99 11.07 6.96
N PHE A 167 -17.67 10.94 6.80
CA PHE A 167 -17.09 10.07 5.79
C PHE A 167 -17.34 8.59 6.12
N LYS A 168 -17.11 8.20 7.39
CA LYS A 168 -17.28 6.80 7.83
C LYS A 168 -18.67 6.25 7.58
N ARG A 169 -19.73 7.04 7.80
CA ARG A 169 -21.13 6.57 7.67
C ARG A 169 -21.55 6.20 6.25
N ARG A 170 -20.76 6.56 5.23
CA ARG A 170 -21.04 6.29 3.82
C ARG A 170 -20.42 4.99 3.31
N TRP A 171 -19.74 4.27 4.22
CA TRP A 171 -19.04 3.03 3.91
C TRP A 171 -19.59 1.89 4.72
N ASP A 172 -19.73 0.74 4.10
CA ASP A 172 -19.92 -0.53 4.77
C ASP A 172 -18.55 -1.03 5.24
N TRP A 173 -18.37 -1.12 6.55
CA TRP A 173 -17.11 -1.47 7.17
C TRP A 173 -16.99 -2.96 7.37
N GLU A 174 -15.91 -3.54 6.86
CA GLU A 174 -15.54 -4.91 7.10
C GLU A 174 -14.18 -4.96 7.80
N TYR A 175 -14.12 -5.67 8.91
CA TYR A 175 -12.87 -5.91 9.62
C TYR A 175 -12.23 -7.20 9.11
N GLU A 176 -10.99 -7.13 8.61
CA GLU A 176 -10.22 -8.30 8.18
C GLU A 176 -9.27 -8.73 9.32
N PRO A 177 -9.64 -9.75 10.12
CA PRO A 177 -8.85 -10.20 11.26
C PRO A 177 -7.59 -10.93 10.81
N ILE A 178 -6.57 -10.97 11.70
CA ILE A 178 -5.39 -11.84 11.53
C ILE A 178 -5.83 -13.28 11.64
N LYS A 179 -5.61 -14.08 10.59
CA LYS A 179 -6.10 -15.48 10.49
C LYS A 179 -5.05 -16.53 10.85
N TYR A 180 -3.79 -16.10 11.03
CA TYR A 180 -2.67 -17.00 11.34
C TYR A 180 -2.54 -18.16 10.34
N LYS A 181 -2.63 -17.83 9.03
CA LYS A 181 -2.71 -18.80 7.93
C LYS A 181 -1.42 -19.58 7.65
N ASN A 182 -0.28 -18.98 8.02
CA ASN A 182 1.05 -19.40 7.56
C ASN A 182 1.62 -20.52 8.45
N ILE A 183 0.85 -21.57 8.68
CA ILE A 183 1.15 -22.68 9.63
C ILE A 183 2.46 -23.40 9.27
N GLY A 184 2.78 -23.52 7.97
CA GLY A 184 4.01 -24.20 7.53
C GLY A 184 5.27 -23.30 7.52
N TRP A 185 5.13 -22.03 7.89
CA TRP A 185 6.30 -21.15 7.91
C TRP A 185 7.11 -21.33 9.19
N LYS A 186 8.43 -21.23 9.04
CA LYS A 186 9.37 -21.40 10.15
C LYS A 186 10.38 -20.27 10.21
N ILE A 187 10.81 -19.95 11.42
CA ILE A 187 11.94 -19.06 11.70
C ILE A 187 13.15 -19.96 11.94
N VAL A 188 14.24 -19.71 11.24
CA VAL A 188 15.49 -20.48 11.39
C VAL A 188 16.54 -19.60 12.06
N ILE A 189 17.02 -20.02 13.23
CA ILE A 189 18.06 -19.33 13.99
C ILE A 189 19.21 -20.31 14.25
N ASP A 190 20.33 -20.13 13.59
CA ASP A 190 21.52 -20.96 13.76
C ASP A 190 21.18 -22.46 13.79
N GLY A 191 20.50 -22.93 12.73
CA GLY A 191 20.12 -24.33 12.54
C GLY A 191 18.94 -24.84 13.37
N THR A 192 18.32 -23.99 14.21
CA THR A 192 17.15 -24.35 15.02
C THR A 192 15.90 -23.76 14.40
N ASP A 193 14.87 -24.59 14.19
CA ASP A 193 13.60 -24.21 13.59
C ASP A 193 12.57 -23.88 14.67
N TYR A 194 11.88 -22.72 14.48
CA TYR A 194 10.77 -22.25 15.33
C TYR A 194 9.53 -22.02 14.47
N SER A 195 8.35 -22.28 15.01
CA SER A 195 7.09 -22.03 14.34
C SER A 195 6.83 -20.51 14.23
N TRP A 196 6.64 -20.02 13.00
CA TRP A 196 6.23 -18.64 12.76
C TRP A 196 4.90 -18.29 13.43
N VAL A 197 3.89 -19.16 13.29
CA VAL A 197 2.56 -18.91 13.87
C VAL A 197 2.59 -18.93 15.38
N SER A 198 3.41 -19.80 16.00
CA SER A 198 3.62 -19.79 17.46
C SER A 198 4.20 -18.46 17.92
N PHE A 199 5.27 -17.99 17.28
CA PHE A 199 5.88 -16.69 17.55
C PHE A 199 4.89 -15.55 17.35
N GLN A 200 4.21 -15.50 16.19
CA GLN A 200 3.24 -14.46 15.85
C GLN A 200 2.11 -14.36 16.88
N ARG A 201 1.54 -15.48 17.31
CA ARG A 201 0.47 -15.50 18.33
C ARG A 201 0.94 -14.97 19.67
N ILE A 202 2.08 -15.45 20.16
CA ILE A 202 2.62 -15.05 21.44
C ILE A 202 2.94 -13.55 21.45
N VAL A 203 3.59 -13.06 20.41
CA VAL A 203 3.92 -11.64 20.28
C VAL A 203 2.66 -10.79 20.20
N ASN A 204 1.69 -11.19 19.39
CA ASN A 204 0.42 -10.45 19.26
C ASN A 204 -0.39 -10.41 20.56
N GLU A 205 -0.41 -11.50 21.33
CA GLU A 205 -1.02 -11.49 22.68
C GLU A 205 -0.33 -10.49 23.62
N LYS A 206 1.01 -10.42 23.59
CA LYS A 206 1.77 -9.47 24.39
C LYS A 206 1.49 -8.03 23.95
N ILE A 207 1.43 -7.78 22.65
CA ILE A 207 1.09 -6.47 22.08
C ILE A 207 -0.32 -6.03 22.54
N LEU A 208 -1.30 -6.93 22.43
CA LEU A 208 -2.67 -6.62 22.85
C LEU A 208 -2.75 -6.29 24.34
N ARG A 209 -2.04 -7.04 25.18
CA ARG A 209 -2.01 -6.80 26.63
C ARG A 209 -1.33 -5.47 26.98
N ALA A 210 -0.26 -5.09 26.28
CA ALA A 210 0.47 -3.87 26.54
C ALA A 210 -0.27 -2.61 26.03
N ASN A 211 -0.77 -2.68 24.80
CA ASN A 211 -1.31 -1.50 24.11
C ASN A 211 -2.84 -1.42 24.11
N SER A 212 -3.54 -2.48 24.53
CA SER A 212 -4.99 -2.62 24.43
C SER A 212 -5.55 -2.34 23.02
N SER A 213 -4.71 -2.55 21.98
CA SER A 213 -5.03 -2.29 20.58
C SER A 213 -4.43 -3.39 19.69
N GLU A 214 -5.19 -3.80 18.69
CA GLU A 214 -4.76 -4.75 17.67
C GLU A 214 -3.94 -4.10 16.55
N ASP A 215 -3.91 -2.79 16.50
CA ASP A 215 -3.34 -2.00 15.40
C ASP A 215 -1.85 -2.29 15.14
N LYS A 216 -1.10 -2.60 16.18
CA LYS A 216 0.35 -2.88 16.08
C LYS A 216 0.70 -4.36 15.98
N MET A 217 -0.29 -5.24 15.88
CA MET A 217 -0.07 -6.68 15.77
C MET A 217 0.60 -7.06 14.43
N LEU A 218 1.35 -8.15 14.46
CA LEU A 218 1.94 -8.75 13.26
C LEU A 218 0.84 -9.43 12.44
N GLY A 219 0.55 -8.90 11.26
CA GLY A 219 -0.41 -9.47 10.32
C GLY A 219 0.14 -10.72 9.60
N ASP A 220 -0.75 -11.46 8.90
CA ASP A 220 -0.39 -12.68 8.16
C ASP A 220 0.65 -12.44 7.05
N TYR A 221 0.69 -11.22 6.51
CA TYR A 221 1.59 -10.82 5.42
C TYR A 221 2.66 -9.82 5.86
N PHE A 222 2.93 -9.69 7.16
CA PHE A 222 3.99 -8.83 7.67
C PHE A 222 5.35 -9.19 7.08
N VAL A 223 5.60 -10.47 6.89
CA VAL A 223 6.67 -11.03 6.05
C VAL A 223 6.05 -11.96 5.01
N ASN A 224 6.72 -12.11 3.87
CA ASN A 224 6.25 -13.00 2.79
C ASN A 224 7.44 -13.72 2.15
N PRO A 225 8.07 -14.70 2.85
CA PRO A 225 9.14 -15.49 2.30
C PRO A 225 8.59 -16.45 1.23
N SER A 226 9.27 -16.55 0.08
CA SER A 226 8.85 -17.38 -1.06
C SER A 226 8.86 -18.87 -0.76
N ASP A 227 9.72 -19.29 0.16
CA ASP A 227 9.93 -20.70 0.58
C ASP A 227 9.35 -21.01 1.97
N GLY A 228 8.67 -20.06 2.60
CA GLY A 228 8.15 -20.19 3.96
C GLY A 228 9.22 -20.14 5.05
N VAL A 229 10.47 -19.78 4.71
CA VAL A 229 11.59 -19.72 5.67
C VAL A 229 11.93 -18.28 6.00
N ILE A 230 11.82 -17.94 7.28
CA ILE A 230 12.21 -16.65 7.84
C ILE A 230 13.61 -16.81 8.45
N THR A 231 14.60 -16.23 7.81
CA THR A 231 15.99 -16.28 8.31
C THR A 231 16.15 -15.38 9.55
N ASP A 232 17.19 -15.64 10.34
CA ASP A 232 17.62 -14.78 11.44
C ASP A 232 17.78 -13.30 11.04
N LYS A 233 18.31 -13.07 9.84
CA LYS A 233 18.47 -11.73 9.28
C LYS A 233 17.11 -11.06 9.01
N VAL A 234 16.12 -11.76 8.49
CA VAL A 234 14.77 -11.23 8.27
C VAL A 234 14.07 -11.00 9.60
N LEU A 235 14.22 -11.94 10.55
CA LEU A 235 13.71 -11.81 11.91
C LEU A 235 14.25 -10.54 12.57
N LEU A 236 15.55 -10.34 12.59
CA LEU A 236 16.21 -9.18 13.22
C LEU A 236 15.85 -7.86 12.54
N ASN A 237 16.09 -7.77 11.21
CA ASN A 237 16.08 -6.49 10.51
C ASN A 237 14.68 -6.02 10.09
N LYS A 238 13.69 -6.90 10.12
CA LYS A 238 12.33 -6.54 9.76
C LYS A 238 11.37 -6.68 10.94
N ILE A 239 11.33 -7.86 11.56
CA ILE A 239 10.32 -8.18 12.57
C ILE A 239 10.69 -7.58 13.91
N LEU A 240 11.86 -7.92 14.46
CA LEU A 240 12.28 -7.43 15.77
C LEU A 240 12.61 -5.94 15.74
N PHE A 241 13.11 -5.43 14.61
CA PHE A 241 13.30 -3.99 14.42
C PHE A 241 11.98 -3.23 14.52
N TYR A 242 10.92 -3.70 13.85
CA TYR A 242 9.59 -3.13 13.99
C TYR A 242 9.09 -3.20 15.44
N LEU A 243 9.17 -4.38 16.05
CA LEU A 243 8.73 -4.55 17.43
C LEU A 243 9.47 -3.63 18.41
N TRP A 244 10.76 -3.43 18.22
CA TRP A 244 11.56 -2.54 19.05
C TRP A 244 11.20 -1.06 18.87
N ASN A 245 11.13 -0.61 17.61
CA ASN A 245 10.97 0.82 17.32
C ASN A 245 9.53 1.32 17.38
N ASP A 246 8.56 0.49 16.98
CA ASP A 246 7.20 0.94 16.80
C ASP A 246 6.23 0.39 17.86
N VAL A 247 6.56 -0.75 18.47
CA VAL A 247 5.69 -1.42 19.45
C VAL A 247 6.17 -1.22 20.89
N CYS A 248 7.44 -1.55 21.15
CA CYS A 248 8.02 -1.58 22.50
C CYS A 248 8.75 -0.28 22.87
N LYS A 249 8.45 0.83 22.21
CA LYS A 249 9.18 2.10 22.30
C LYS A 249 9.33 2.65 23.73
N ASP A 250 8.37 2.34 24.58
CA ASP A 250 8.32 2.80 25.98
C ASP A 250 8.58 1.67 27.00
N GLY A 251 9.20 0.57 26.54
CA GLY A 251 9.48 -0.61 27.39
C GLY A 251 8.27 -1.51 27.62
N GLU A 252 7.20 -1.30 26.86
CA GLU A 252 5.99 -2.10 26.98
C GLU A 252 6.11 -3.44 26.23
N GLY A 253 5.41 -4.46 26.72
CA GLY A 253 5.12 -5.69 25.98
C GLY A 253 5.95 -6.91 26.33
N ASP A 254 6.97 -6.87 27.18
CA ASP A 254 7.75 -8.03 27.65
C ASP A 254 8.24 -8.99 26.55
N ILE A 255 8.57 -8.45 25.36
CA ILE A 255 8.99 -9.24 24.19
C ILE A 255 10.51 -9.46 24.22
N PHE A 256 11.27 -8.41 24.56
CA PHE A 256 12.74 -8.42 24.55
C PHE A 256 13.29 -8.88 25.89
N LYS A 257 13.02 -10.14 26.27
CA LYS A 257 13.45 -10.76 27.50
C LYS A 257 14.03 -12.15 27.27
N VAL A 258 14.98 -12.53 28.11
CA VAL A 258 15.57 -13.89 28.18
C VAL A 258 15.41 -14.54 29.55
N GLY A 259 14.75 -13.86 30.49
CA GLY A 259 14.43 -14.28 31.83
C GLY A 259 13.44 -13.30 32.48
N GLU A 260 12.90 -13.63 33.67
CA GLU A 260 11.90 -12.79 34.34
C GLU A 260 12.41 -11.37 34.67
N ALA A 261 13.69 -11.23 34.98
CA ALA A 261 14.36 -9.98 35.34
C ALA A 261 15.52 -9.62 34.38
N GLU A 262 15.60 -10.26 33.23
CA GLU A 262 16.70 -10.10 32.28
C GLU A 262 16.16 -9.61 30.93
N ASP A 263 16.26 -8.29 30.72
CA ASP A 263 15.92 -7.64 29.45
C ASP A 263 17.11 -7.72 28.49
N ILE A 264 16.83 -7.72 27.18
CA ILE A 264 17.83 -7.71 26.13
C ILE A 264 17.77 -6.34 25.45
N SER A 265 18.91 -5.67 25.34
CA SER A 265 19.01 -4.51 24.46
C SER A 265 19.03 -4.94 22.99
N PHE A 266 18.49 -4.09 22.11
CA PHE A 266 18.45 -4.42 20.68
C PHE A 266 19.87 -4.60 20.09
N SER A 267 20.85 -3.89 20.59
CA SER A 267 22.25 -4.01 20.17
C SER A 267 22.88 -5.37 20.47
N GLU A 268 22.46 -6.03 21.56
CA GLU A 268 22.99 -7.36 21.93
C GLU A 268 22.57 -8.44 20.91
N LEU A 269 21.43 -8.25 20.24
CA LEU A 269 20.96 -9.16 19.19
C LEU A 269 21.84 -9.12 17.91
N TYR A 270 22.63 -8.06 17.74
CA TYR A 270 23.60 -7.90 16.62
C TYR A 270 25.04 -8.25 17.01
N GLY A 271 25.29 -8.56 18.29
CA GLY A 271 26.61 -8.94 18.78
C GLY A 271 27.03 -10.36 18.38
N GLU A 272 28.25 -10.75 18.72
CA GLU A 272 28.80 -12.08 18.46
C GLU A 272 27.94 -13.21 19.03
N ASN A 273 27.25 -12.95 20.13
CA ASN A 273 26.32 -13.89 20.77
C ASN A 273 24.85 -13.70 20.32
N GLY A 274 24.58 -12.94 19.29
CA GLY A 274 23.22 -12.58 18.88
C GLY A 274 22.31 -13.78 18.63
N ALA A 275 22.78 -14.79 17.92
CA ALA A 275 22.02 -16.02 17.68
C ALA A 275 21.67 -16.76 18.99
N LYS A 276 22.60 -16.82 19.96
CA LYS A 276 22.36 -17.40 21.28
C LYS A 276 21.31 -16.61 22.05
N MET A 277 21.37 -15.27 22.01
CA MET A 277 20.38 -14.40 22.65
C MET A 277 18.99 -14.55 22.01
N LEU A 278 18.91 -14.65 20.68
CA LEU A 278 17.67 -14.92 19.97
C LEU A 278 17.05 -16.26 20.40
N LYS A 279 17.84 -17.34 20.47
CA LYS A 279 17.36 -18.65 20.94
C LYS A 279 16.84 -18.59 22.38
N ARG A 280 17.56 -17.89 23.28
CA ARG A 280 17.10 -17.67 24.68
C ARG A 280 15.79 -16.89 24.71
N MET A 281 15.67 -15.84 23.92
CA MET A 281 14.44 -15.04 23.79
C MET A 281 13.27 -15.91 23.30
N MET A 282 13.47 -16.70 22.25
CA MET A 282 12.42 -17.62 21.72
C MET A 282 12.00 -18.63 22.78
N SER A 283 12.94 -19.18 23.54
CA SER A 283 12.65 -20.11 24.61
C SER A 283 11.89 -19.44 25.77
N TYR A 284 12.28 -18.23 26.17
CA TYR A 284 11.58 -17.48 27.21
C TYR A 284 10.16 -17.09 26.80
N LEU A 285 9.97 -16.69 25.54
CA LEU A 285 8.65 -16.45 24.98
C LEU A 285 7.77 -17.71 24.91
N GLY A 286 8.39 -18.89 24.93
CA GLY A 286 7.67 -20.16 24.81
C GLY A 286 7.32 -20.53 23.37
N VAL A 287 8.08 -20.03 22.39
CA VAL A 287 7.87 -20.34 20.96
C VAL A 287 8.19 -21.81 20.71
N THR A 288 7.26 -22.53 20.10
CA THR A 288 7.41 -23.94 19.76
C THR A 288 8.16 -24.14 18.45
N ASP A 289 8.62 -25.37 18.21
CA ASP A 289 9.04 -25.82 16.89
C ASP A 289 7.82 -25.94 15.93
N PRO A 290 8.02 -26.21 14.63
CA PRO A 290 6.92 -26.40 13.68
C PRO A 290 5.97 -27.56 14.02
N ASP A 291 6.42 -28.55 14.79
CA ASP A 291 5.63 -29.70 15.23
C ASP A 291 4.87 -29.45 16.56
N GLY A 292 5.03 -28.26 17.14
CA GLY A 292 4.37 -27.83 18.37
C GLY A 292 5.10 -28.24 19.66
N ASN A 293 6.34 -28.76 19.58
CA ASN A 293 7.12 -29.10 20.74
C ASN A 293 7.86 -27.88 21.30
N LYS A 294 8.14 -27.90 22.60
CA LYS A 294 9.00 -26.90 23.23
C LYS A 294 10.43 -27.06 22.74
N VAL A 295 11.01 -25.97 22.26
CA VAL A 295 12.42 -25.93 21.89
C VAL A 295 13.25 -25.70 23.15
N THR A 296 13.97 -26.74 23.59
CA THR A 296 14.94 -26.62 24.71
C THR A 296 16.27 -26.15 24.16
N THR A 297 16.75 -24.99 24.60
CA THR A 297 18.15 -24.62 24.43
C THR A 297 18.97 -25.46 25.40
N GLU A 298 19.80 -26.37 24.89
CA GLU A 298 20.78 -27.05 25.72
C GLU A 298 21.71 -26.01 26.35
N ASN A 299 21.59 -25.85 27.67
CA ASN A 299 22.60 -25.18 28.46
C ASN A 299 23.80 -26.13 28.53
N ASN A 300 24.79 -25.95 27.68
CA ASN A 300 26.15 -26.42 27.97
C ASN A 300 26.71 -25.50 29.05
N GLU A 301 26.26 -25.68 30.27
CA GLU A 301 27.07 -25.41 31.44
C GLU A 301 28.15 -26.49 31.46
N GLU A 302 29.29 -26.23 30.84
CA GLU A 302 30.52 -26.92 31.22
C GLU A 302 30.74 -26.67 32.69
N ASN A 303 30.43 -27.67 33.52
CA ASN A 303 30.98 -27.82 34.82
C ASN A 303 32.52 -27.80 34.71
N THR A 304 33.11 -26.66 34.96
CA THR A 304 34.50 -26.59 35.34
C THR A 304 34.51 -26.72 36.86
N GLU A 305 34.44 -27.95 37.34
CA GLU A 305 35.05 -28.33 38.62
C GLU A 305 36.56 -28.19 38.43
N LEU A 306 37.16 -27.27 39.19
CA LEU A 306 38.42 -27.47 39.96
C LEU A 306 38.68 -26.23 40.80
#